data_bd2fb405f3a3d4b5c22eab927662c2f2
#
_entry.id   bd2fb405f3a3d4b5c22eab927662c2f2
#
_cell.length_a   1.000
_cell.length_b   1.000
_cell.length_c   1.000
_cell.angle_alpha   90.00
_cell.angle_beta   90.00
_cell.angle_gamma   90.00
#
_symmetry.space_group_name_H-M   'P 1'
#
loop_
_entity.id
_entity.type
_entity.pdbx_description
1 polymer ?
#
loop_
_entity_poly.entity_id
_entity_poly.type
_entity_poly.pdbx_seq_one_letter_code
_entity_poly.pdbx_strand_id
1 'polypeptide(L)'
;YPEKFNNKTNGITFRRWLMHCNHPLTDYITSLIGDEFKTNATALENLLKYKDDEAVLNKLLEIKTEAKKTCKEFILSNTGVEIDENSIYDIQIKRLHEYKRQQLNALYIISKYLEIKGGKKPSQPVTFIFGAKAAPAYVIAKDIIHLLLTLQDLIKDDPEVAPYMKLVMVENYNVSAAEKLFPACDISEQISLASKEASGTGNMKFMLNGAVTLGTMDGANVEISELVGKDNIYIFGESSEKVIEHYEKADYCSRDIYENDKRIKECVDFIVSEKMLALGHKENLERLHHELVSKDWFMTLLDFNDYVEKKDQALADYADRKTWAKKMLVNIAKAGFFSSDRTIEQYNNDIWHLTPAK
;
A
#
# COMPACT_ATOMS: atom_id res chain seq x y z
N TYR A 1 -0.31 -14.30 -33.10
CA TYR A 1 -0.09 -12.90 -33.49
C TYR A 1 0.70 -12.13 -32.42
N PRO A 2 1.91 -12.62 -32.01
CA PRO A 2 2.70 -11.96 -30.97
C PRO A 2 3.02 -10.50 -31.29
N GLU A 3 3.25 -10.19 -32.57
CA GLU A 3 3.57 -8.87 -33.08
C GLU A 3 2.44 -7.82 -32.92
N LYS A 4 1.21 -8.26 -32.63
CA LYS A 4 0.06 -7.37 -32.38
C LYS A 4 -0.07 -6.94 -30.92
N PHE A 5 0.65 -7.61 -30.02
CA PHE A 5 0.61 -7.30 -28.60
C PHE A 5 1.84 -6.51 -28.19
N ASN A 6 1.61 -5.43 -27.46
CA ASN A 6 2.67 -4.55 -26.98
C ASN A 6 2.38 -4.13 -25.54
N ASN A 7 3.38 -4.19 -24.66
CA ASN A 7 3.25 -3.80 -23.27
C ASN A 7 3.95 -2.48 -23.01
N LYS A 8 3.26 -1.56 -22.33
CA LYS A 8 3.83 -0.33 -21.79
C LYS A 8 3.39 -0.18 -20.34
N THR A 9 4.37 -0.04 -19.44
CA THR A 9 4.09 0.31 -18.05
C THR A 9 3.37 1.65 -17.99
N ASN A 10 2.31 1.73 -17.20
CA ASN A 10 1.57 2.96 -16.98
C ASN A 10 2.47 4.10 -16.50
N GLY A 11 1.98 5.32 -16.61
CA GLY A 11 2.59 6.51 -16.06
C GLY A 11 1.56 7.37 -15.34
N ILE A 12 2.05 8.34 -14.59
CA ILE A 12 1.26 9.30 -13.83
C ILE A 12 1.67 10.72 -14.17
N THR A 13 0.74 11.66 -14.07
CA THR A 13 1.04 13.07 -14.25
C THR A 13 1.64 13.69 -12.98
N PHE A 14 2.88 14.17 -13.08
CA PHE A 14 3.58 14.82 -11.97
C PHE A 14 2.98 16.16 -11.61
N ARG A 15 2.33 16.84 -12.57
CA ARG A 15 1.60 18.10 -12.35
C ARG A 15 0.55 17.95 -11.25
N ARG A 16 -0.18 16.83 -11.22
CA ARG A 16 -1.16 16.54 -10.15
C ARG A 16 -0.52 15.88 -8.93
N TRP A 17 0.22 14.78 -9.15
CA TRP A 17 0.59 13.86 -8.08
C TRP A 17 1.87 14.25 -7.33
N LEU A 18 2.50 15.36 -7.71
CA LEU A 18 3.57 16.02 -6.97
C LEU A 18 3.30 17.53 -6.86
N MET A 19 3.32 18.25 -7.99
CA MET A 19 3.30 19.71 -8.00
C MET A 19 2.01 20.31 -7.42
N HIS A 20 0.86 19.68 -7.64
CA HIS A 20 -0.42 20.14 -7.11
C HIS A 20 -0.71 19.62 -5.68
N CYS A 21 -0.50 18.34 -5.42
CA CYS A 21 -0.91 17.76 -4.14
C CYS A 21 0.15 17.87 -3.03
N ASN A 22 1.42 18.19 -3.36
CA ASN A 22 2.53 18.26 -2.41
C ASN A 22 3.45 19.46 -2.70
N HIS A 23 2.92 20.67 -2.55
CA HIS A 23 3.69 21.90 -2.76
C HIS A 23 4.97 21.96 -1.91
N PRO A 24 4.94 21.63 -0.59
CA PRO A 24 6.16 21.69 0.22
C PRO A 24 7.29 20.80 -0.30
N LEU A 25 6.95 19.59 -0.77
CA LEU A 25 7.95 18.70 -1.38
C LEU A 25 8.43 19.23 -2.73
N THR A 26 7.53 19.75 -3.56
CA THR A 26 7.86 20.35 -4.86
C THR A 26 8.83 21.51 -4.72
N ASP A 27 8.54 22.44 -3.81
CA ASP A 27 9.38 23.63 -3.57
C ASP A 27 10.74 23.22 -3.00
N TYR A 28 10.76 22.22 -2.14
CA TYR A 28 12.02 21.72 -1.59
C TYR A 28 12.87 21.04 -2.66
N ILE A 29 12.29 20.18 -3.50
CA ILE A 29 13.00 19.58 -4.65
C ILE A 29 13.54 20.68 -5.56
N THR A 30 12.72 21.70 -5.88
CA THR A 30 13.15 22.85 -6.69
C THR A 30 14.36 23.56 -6.08
N SER A 31 14.38 23.74 -4.77
CA SER A 31 15.51 24.38 -4.08
C SER A 31 16.80 23.57 -4.16
N LEU A 32 16.72 22.24 -4.28
CA LEU A 32 17.87 21.35 -4.32
C LEU A 32 18.43 21.13 -5.74
N ILE A 33 17.56 20.96 -6.73
CA ILE A 33 17.94 20.53 -8.09
C ILE A 33 17.43 21.43 -9.22
N GLY A 34 16.76 22.54 -8.88
CA GLY A 34 16.15 23.44 -9.89
C GLY A 34 14.83 22.91 -10.45
N ASP A 35 14.35 23.53 -11.51
CA ASP A 35 13.02 23.31 -12.09
C ASP A 35 12.94 22.24 -13.19
N GLU A 36 14.08 21.71 -13.64
CA GLU A 36 14.14 20.80 -14.79
C GLU A 36 13.19 19.60 -14.64
N PHE A 37 13.06 19.05 -13.43
CA PHE A 37 12.19 17.88 -13.18
C PHE A 37 10.70 18.12 -13.49
N LYS A 38 10.27 19.38 -13.57
CA LYS A 38 8.88 19.76 -13.88
C LYS A 38 8.52 19.45 -15.35
N THR A 39 9.50 19.44 -16.22
CA THR A 39 9.37 19.15 -17.66
C THR A 39 10.09 17.86 -18.07
N ASN A 40 11.15 17.49 -17.35
CA ASN A 40 11.91 16.25 -17.53
C ASN A 40 11.94 15.49 -16.19
N ALA A 41 10.97 14.60 -15.96
CA ALA A 41 10.81 13.90 -14.72
C ALA A 41 12.04 13.09 -14.28
N THR A 42 12.88 12.63 -15.22
CA THR A 42 14.11 11.88 -14.93
C THR A 42 15.16 12.72 -14.19
N ALA A 43 15.08 14.05 -14.28
CA ALA A 43 15.94 14.95 -13.52
C ALA A 43 15.81 14.82 -12.00
N LEU A 44 14.72 14.17 -11.49
CA LEU A 44 14.60 13.81 -10.08
C LEU A 44 15.77 12.94 -9.59
N GLU A 45 16.45 12.19 -10.46
CA GLU A 45 17.62 11.40 -10.08
C GLU A 45 18.77 12.25 -9.53
N ASN A 46 18.82 13.54 -9.85
CA ASN A 46 19.78 14.48 -9.28
C ASN A 46 19.66 14.60 -7.75
N LEU A 47 18.54 14.17 -7.15
CA LEU A 47 18.40 14.11 -5.70
C LEU A 47 19.32 13.06 -5.05
N LEU A 48 19.77 12.03 -5.77
CA LEU A 48 20.62 10.98 -5.22
C LEU A 48 21.95 11.50 -4.67
N LYS A 49 22.46 12.64 -5.14
CA LYS A 49 23.66 13.27 -4.59
C LYS A 49 23.51 13.71 -3.12
N TYR A 50 22.27 13.85 -2.65
CA TYR A 50 21.94 14.25 -1.28
C TYR A 50 21.55 13.08 -0.37
N LYS A 51 21.67 11.83 -0.83
CA LYS A 51 21.19 10.65 -0.07
C LYS A 51 21.84 10.49 1.32
N ASP A 52 23.01 11.09 1.52
CA ASP A 52 23.75 11.05 2.79
C ASP A 52 23.81 12.43 3.48
N ASP A 53 23.17 13.45 2.92
CA ASP A 53 23.07 14.79 3.51
C ASP A 53 22.03 14.81 4.62
N GLU A 54 22.48 14.95 5.85
CA GLU A 54 21.63 14.89 7.04
C GLU A 54 20.62 16.04 7.09
N ALA A 55 20.98 17.25 6.63
CA ALA A 55 20.07 18.38 6.61
C ALA A 55 18.93 18.13 5.59
N VAL A 56 19.26 17.57 4.44
CA VAL A 56 18.27 17.21 3.41
C VAL A 56 17.33 16.11 3.91
N LEU A 57 17.87 15.07 4.55
CA LEU A 57 17.08 13.97 5.08
C LEU A 57 16.12 14.43 6.19
N ASN A 58 16.61 15.27 7.11
CA ASN A 58 15.76 15.82 8.17
C ASN A 58 14.64 16.70 7.62
N LYS A 59 14.93 17.50 6.58
CA LYS A 59 13.91 18.34 5.94
C LYS A 59 12.83 17.50 5.22
N LEU A 60 13.19 16.37 4.61
CA LEU A 60 12.21 15.44 4.05
C LEU A 60 11.28 14.87 5.13
N LEU A 61 11.81 14.53 6.31
CA LEU A 61 10.99 14.06 7.43
C LEU A 61 10.04 15.14 7.96
N GLU A 62 10.50 16.41 8.04
CA GLU A 62 9.63 17.54 8.42
C GLU A 62 8.48 17.71 7.41
N ILE A 63 8.78 17.70 6.10
CA ILE A 63 7.76 17.82 5.05
C ILE A 63 6.74 16.66 5.15
N LYS A 64 7.23 15.43 5.40
CA LYS A 64 6.34 14.28 5.62
C LYS A 64 5.43 14.49 6.83
N THR A 65 5.97 15.02 7.93
CA THR A 65 5.18 15.30 9.13
C THR A 65 4.08 16.34 8.87
N GLU A 66 4.36 17.39 8.12
CA GLU A 66 3.34 18.38 7.74
C GLU A 66 2.26 17.77 6.83
N ALA A 67 2.64 16.91 5.88
CA ALA A 67 1.68 16.18 5.07
C ALA A 67 0.77 15.25 5.92
N LYS A 68 1.33 14.63 6.97
CA LYS A 68 0.57 13.80 7.92
C LYS A 68 -0.40 14.62 8.76
N LYS A 69 -0.05 15.83 9.18
CA LYS A 69 -0.98 16.76 9.86
C LYS A 69 -2.15 17.12 8.96
N THR A 70 -1.89 17.47 7.70
CA THR A 70 -2.94 17.76 6.72
C THR A 70 -3.86 16.56 6.49
N CYS A 71 -3.28 15.34 6.42
CA CYS A 71 -4.04 14.11 6.30
C CYS A 71 -4.89 13.83 7.55
N LYS A 72 -4.35 14.07 8.76
CA LYS A 72 -5.07 13.95 10.04
C LYS A 72 -6.33 14.83 10.06
N GLU A 73 -6.20 16.10 9.67
CA GLU A 73 -7.32 17.04 9.59
C GLU A 73 -8.39 16.56 8.58
N PHE A 74 -7.94 16.07 7.42
CA PHE A 74 -8.82 15.48 6.42
C PHE A 74 -9.56 14.25 6.95
N ILE A 75 -8.87 13.31 7.58
CA ILE A 75 -9.50 12.11 8.15
C ILE A 75 -10.49 12.48 9.23
N LEU A 76 -10.12 13.36 10.15
CA LEU A 76 -11.03 13.83 11.20
C LEU A 76 -12.30 14.44 10.61
N SER A 77 -12.18 15.28 9.59
CA SER A 77 -13.33 15.91 8.93
C SER A 77 -14.19 14.95 8.12
N ASN A 78 -13.57 13.90 7.55
CA ASN A 78 -14.26 12.92 6.69
C ASN A 78 -14.94 11.80 7.48
N THR A 79 -14.29 11.33 8.56
CA THR A 79 -14.70 10.11 9.28
C THR A 79 -15.04 10.35 10.76
N GLY A 80 -14.71 11.51 11.31
CA GLY A 80 -14.80 11.78 12.74
C GLY A 80 -13.74 11.06 13.60
N VAL A 81 -12.79 10.35 12.98
CA VAL A 81 -11.73 9.61 13.67
C VAL A 81 -10.49 10.47 13.83
N GLU A 82 -10.04 10.66 15.06
CA GLU A 82 -8.77 11.31 15.33
C GLU A 82 -7.61 10.33 15.22
N ILE A 83 -6.60 10.66 14.43
CA ILE A 83 -5.37 9.88 14.26
C ILE A 83 -4.16 10.70 14.73
N ASP A 84 -3.04 10.01 15.02
CA ASP A 84 -1.80 10.64 15.47
C ASP A 84 -0.82 10.76 14.29
N GLU A 85 -0.39 11.99 13.98
CA GLU A 85 0.60 12.27 12.94
C GLU A 85 1.98 11.67 13.23
N ASN A 86 2.25 11.27 14.47
CA ASN A 86 3.50 10.60 14.84
C ASN A 86 3.44 9.08 14.66
N SER A 87 2.24 8.49 14.50
CA SER A 87 2.11 7.06 14.20
C SER A 87 2.60 6.74 12.79
N ILE A 88 2.96 5.50 12.50
CA ILE A 88 3.29 5.06 11.14
C ILE A 88 2.00 5.02 10.31
N TYR A 89 1.97 5.71 9.16
CA TYR A 89 0.83 5.67 8.25
C TYR A 89 1.02 4.57 7.21
N ASP A 90 0.34 3.46 7.44
CA ASP A 90 0.24 2.32 6.54
C ASP A 90 -1.04 2.47 5.70
N ILE A 91 -0.90 2.66 4.39
CA ILE A 91 -2.02 3.08 3.55
C ILE A 91 -2.28 2.09 2.42
N GLN A 92 -3.53 1.60 2.35
CA GLN A 92 -4.05 0.78 1.25
C GLN A 92 -5.30 1.42 0.63
N ILE A 93 -5.12 2.26 -0.38
CA ILE A 93 -6.19 2.98 -1.08
C ILE A 93 -6.30 2.54 -2.53
N LYS A 94 -7.30 1.76 -2.83
CA LYS A 94 -7.59 1.20 -4.16
C LYS A 94 -8.98 0.60 -4.21
N ARG A 95 -9.56 0.39 -5.42
CA ARG A 95 -10.80 -0.37 -5.55
C ARG A 95 -10.69 -1.69 -4.80
N LEU A 96 -11.76 -2.08 -4.10
CA LEU A 96 -11.77 -3.37 -3.45
C LEU A 96 -11.97 -4.48 -4.46
N HIS A 97 -11.05 -5.42 -4.43
CA HIS A 97 -11.10 -6.65 -5.20
C HIS A 97 -10.26 -7.71 -4.48
N GLU A 98 -10.72 -8.95 -4.46
CA GLU A 98 -10.04 -10.03 -3.73
C GLU A 98 -8.57 -10.18 -4.14
N TYR A 99 -8.22 -10.02 -5.45
CA TYR A 99 -6.83 -10.13 -5.90
C TYR A 99 -5.90 -9.03 -5.35
N LYS A 100 -6.46 -7.87 -4.93
CA LYS A 100 -5.69 -6.77 -4.29
C LYS A 100 -5.43 -7.03 -2.82
N ARG A 101 -6.04 -8.06 -2.29
CA ARG A 101 -5.82 -8.69 -0.99
C ARG A 101 -5.93 -7.77 0.23
N GLN A 102 -6.92 -6.86 0.23
CA GLN A 102 -7.23 -6.09 1.45
C GLN A 102 -7.56 -7.01 2.64
N GLN A 103 -8.09 -8.21 2.37
CA GLN A 103 -8.29 -9.25 3.39
C GLN A 103 -6.97 -9.75 4.00
N LEU A 104 -5.86 -9.80 3.24
CA LEU A 104 -4.54 -10.14 3.76
C LEU A 104 -4.07 -9.11 4.79
N ASN A 105 -4.25 -7.81 4.48
CA ASN A 105 -3.94 -6.74 5.42
C ASN A 105 -4.87 -6.77 6.65
N ALA A 106 -6.15 -7.10 6.47
CA ALA A 106 -7.08 -7.28 7.59
C ALA A 106 -6.65 -8.42 8.52
N LEU A 107 -6.20 -9.56 7.98
CA LEU A 107 -5.64 -10.67 8.77
C LEU A 107 -4.37 -10.26 9.52
N TYR A 108 -3.51 -9.44 8.91
CA TYR A 108 -2.36 -8.87 9.61
C TYR A 108 -2.79 -8.01 10.81
N ILE A 109 -3.78 -7.15 10.63
CA ILE A 109 -4.32 -6.30 11.70
C ILE A 109 -4.89 -7.17 12.83
N ILE A 110 -5.61 -8.24 12.52
CA ILE A 110 -6.09 -9.22 13.50
C ILE A 110 -4.90 -9.86 14.24
N SER A 111 -3.87 -10.31 13.54
CA SER A 111 -2.66 -10.87 14.15
C SER A 111 -2.03 -9.90 15.16
N LYS A 112 -1.92 -8.62 14.80
CA LYS A 112 -1.37 -7.60 15.73
C LYS A 112 -2.31 -7.29 16.88
N TYR A 113 -3.62 -7.27 16.66
CA TYR A 113 -4.60 -7.17 17.74
C TYR A 113 -4.40 -8.28 18.77
N LEU A 114 -4.30 -9.53 18.31
CA LEU A 114 -4.08 -10.70 19.18
C LEU A 114 -2.71 -10.64 19.89
N GLU A 115 -1.66 -10.23 19.21
CA GLU A 115 -0.33 -10.03 19.81
C GLU A 115 -0.35 -9.00 20.94
N ILE A 116 -1.02 -7.85 20.73
CA ILE A 116 -1.16 -6.80 21.76
C ILE A 116 -1.97 -7.31 22.95
N LYS A 117 -3.08 -8.01 22.71
CA LYS A 117 -3.88 -8.66 23.77
C LYS A 117 -3.07 -9.72 24.52
N GLY A 118 -2.12 -10.37 23.85
CA GLY A 118 -1.15 -11.29 24.45
C GLY A 118 0.02 -10.61 25.17
N GLY A 119 0.06 -9.26 25.23
CA GLY A 119 1.08 -8.48 25.92
C GLY A 119 2.27 -8.02 25.04
N LYS A 120 2.33 -8.41 23.76
CA LYS A 120 3.38 -7.97 22.83
C LYS A 120 2.99 -6.63 22.21
N LYS A 121 3.46 -5.55 22.81
CA LYS A 121 3.15 -4.18 22.36
C LYS A 121 4.17 -3.70 21.32
N PRO A 122 3.74 -3.02 20.23
CA PRO A 122 4.67 -2.41 19.28
C PRO A 122 5.41 -1.23 19.92
N SER A 123 6.62 -0.99 19.43
CA SER A 123 7.44 0.14 19.91
C SER A 123 6.91 1.49 19.42
N GLN A 124 6.17 1.52 18.33
CA GLN A 124 5.61 2.72 17.73
C GLN A 124 4.17 2.44 17.25
N PRO A 125 3.22 3.37 17.48
CA PRO A 125 1.85 3.22 17.00
C PRO A 125 1.77 3.18 15.48
N VAL A 126 0.79 2.42 14.97
CA VAL A 126 0.51 2.31 13.54
C VAL A 126 -0.93 2.74 13.26
N THR A 127 -1.13 3.56 12.26
CA THR A 127 -2.44 3.91 11.73
C THR A 127 -2.63 3.26 10.36
N PHE A 128 -3.50 2.26 10.29
CA PHE A 128 -3.91 1.60 9.05
C PHE A 128 -5.01 2.42 8.39
N ILE A 129 -4.75 2.92 7.18
CA ILE A 129 -5.70 3.76 6.45
C ILE A 129 -6.13 3.03 5.18
N PHE A 130 -7.41 2.71 5.10
CA PHE A 130 -8.03 2.12 3.93
C PHE A 130 -8.91 3.12 3.21
N GLY A 131 -8.97 3.00 1.89
CA GLY A 131 -9.94 3.69 1.06
C GLY A 131 -10.30 2.78 -0.09
N ALA A 132 -11.56 2.37 -0.17
CA ALA A 132 -12.02 1.43 -1.17
C ALA A 132 -13.47 1.66 -1.57
N LYS A 133 -13.82 1.17 -2.75
CA LYS A 133 -15.19 1.03 -3.24
C LYS A 133 -15.34 -0.34 -3.88
N ALA A 134 -16.41 -1.05 -3.53
CA ALA A 134 -16.77 -2.32 -4.15
C ALA A 134 -17.86 -2.12 -5.20
N ALA A 135 -17.85 -2.95 -6.25
CA ALA A 135 -18.97 -3.03 -7.17
C ALA A 135 -20.23 -3.51 -6.42
N PRO A 136 -21.44 -2.99 -6.71
CA PRO A 136 -22.64 -3.33 -5.95
C PRO A 136 -22.97 -4.83 -5.90
N ALA A 137 -22.69 -5.56 -6.97
CA ALA A 137 -22.94 -7.01 -7.06
C ALA A 137 -21.80 -7.88 -6.47
N TYR A 138 -20.66 -7.29 -6.11
CA TYR A 138 -19.50 -8.03 -5.61
C TYR A 138 -19.60 -8.29 -4.10
N VAL A 139 -20.29 -9.38 -3.74
CA VAL A 139 -20.66 -9.68 -2.34
C VAL A 139 -19.43 -9.81 -1.45
N ILE A 140 -18.44 -10.65 -1.80
CA ILE A 140 -17.24 -10.86 -0.98
C ILE A 140 -16.43 -9.56 -0.81
N ALA A 141 -16.38 -8.70 -1.82
CA ALA A 141 -15.74 -7.40 -1.69
C ALA A 141 -16.42 -6.53 -0.61
N LYS A 142 -17.74 -6.58 -0.53
CA LYS A 142 -18.49 -5.88 0.54
C LYS A 142 -18.28 -6.53 1.91
N ASP A 143 -18.12 -7.84 1.96
CA ASP A 143 -17.80 -8.55 3.21
C ASP A 143 -16.41 -8.16 3.73
N ILE A 144 -15.43 -7.98 2.83
CA ILE A 144 -14.10 -7.47 3.22
C ILE A 144 -14.18 -6.04 3.78
N ILE A 145 -14.97 -5.15 3.14
CA ILE A 145 -15.20 -3.80 3.70
C ILE A 145 -15.86 -3.90 5.07
N HIS A 146 -16.85 -4.78 5.21
CA HIS A 146 -17.54 -4.99 6.48
C HIS A 146 -16.59 -5.48 7.58
N LEU A 147 -15.69 -6.43 7.26
CA LEU A 147 -14.64 -6.88 8.18
C LEU A 147 -13.77 -5.70 8.65
N LEU A 148 -13.32 -4.85 7.71
CA LEU A 148 -12.48 -3.68 8.04
C LEU A 148 -13.22 -2.69 8.95
N LEU A 149 -14.50 -2.41 8.70
CA LEU A 149 -15.31 -1.55 9.55
C LEU A 149 -15.54 -2.15 10.95
N THR A 150 -15.81 -3.46 11.01
CA THR A 150 -15.97 -4.16 12.30
C THR A 150 -14.65 -4.14 13.11
N LEU A 151 -13.50 -4.33 12.46
CA LEU A 151 -12.19 -4.21 13.09
C LEU A 151 -11.90 -2.77 13.55
N GLN A 152 -12.30 -1.76 12.78
CA GLN A 152 -12.18 -0.35 13.17
C GLN A 152 -12.90 -0.08 14.49
N ASP A 153 -14.15 -0.53 14.61
CA ASP A 153 -14.95 -0.36 15.83
C ASP A 153 -14.36 -1.16 17.00
N LEU A 154 -13.96 -2.41 16.77
CA LEU A 154 -13.32 -3.25 17.78
C LEU A 154 -12.05 -2.58 18.36
N ILE A 155 -11.15 -2.10 17.48
CA ILE A 155 -9.89 -1.50 17.89
C ILE A 155 -10.13 -0.18 18.63
N LYS A 156 -11.06 0.65 18.13
CA LYS A 156 -11.42 1.93 18.74
C LYS A 156 -11.89 1.78 20.18
N ASP A 157 -12.69 0.75 20.44
CA ASP A 157 -13.34 0.51 21.74
C ASP A 157 -12.50 -0.34 22.71
N ASP A 158 -11.34 -0.86 22.26
CA ASP A 158 -10.43 -1.64 23.12
C ASP A 158 -9.29 -0.76 23.68
N PRO A 159 -9.35 -0.36 24.99
CA PRO A 159 -8.36 0.54 25.59
C PRO A 159 -6.95 -0.07 25.71
N GLU A 160 -6.80 -1.39 25.60
CA GLU A 160 -5.51 -2.05 25.60
C GLU A 160 -4.84 -1.98 24.22
N VAL A 161 -5.61 -1.82 23.14
CA VAL A 161 -5.14 -1.86 21.75
C VAL A 161 -5.12 -0.48 21.12
N ALA A 162 -6.13 0.35 21.37
CA ALA A 162 -6.28 1.68 20.75
C ALA A 162 -5.06 2.61 20.87
N PRO A 163 -4.22 2.56 21.94
CA PRO A 163 -3.00 3.36 22.02
C PRO A 163 -1.91 2.94 21.02
N TYR A 164 -1.94 1.71 20.53
CA TYR A 164 -0.87 1.14 19.69
C TYR A 164 -1.23 1.00 18.23
N MET A 165 -2.51 0.90 17.92
CA MET A 165 -2.95 0.84 16.54
C MET A 165 -4.33 1.47 16.36
N LYS A 166 -4.53 2.05 15.17
CA LYS A 166 -5.82 2.54 14.71
C LYS A 166 -6.08 2.01 13.30
N LEU A 167 -7.34 1.78 13.01
CA LEU A 167 -7.81 1.46 11.67
C LEU A 167 -8.83 2.51 11.25
N VAL A 168 -8.68 3.05 10.04
CA VAL A 168 -9.58 4.05 9.49
C VAL A 168 -9.97 3.67 8.07
N MET A 169 -11.27 3.60 7.81
CA MET A 169 -11.83 3.47 6.48
C MET A 169 -12.29 4.83 5.97
N VAL A 170 -11.57 5.39 5.00
CA VAL A 170 -11.92 6.68 4.38
C VAL A 170 -13.17 6.52 3.54
N GLU A 171 -14.21 7.27 3.88
CA GLU A 171 -15.47 7.25 3.14
C GLU A 171 -15.32 7.87 1.75
N ASN A 172 -16.05 7.30 0.80
CA ASN A 172 -16.14 7.81 -0.57
C ASN A 172 -14.78 8.13 -1.20
N TYR A 173 -13.79 7.24 -1.05
CA TYR A 173 -12.46 7.42 -1.62
C TYR A 173 -12.54 7.87 -3.10
N ASN A 174 -11.87 8.96 -3.42
CA ASN A 174 -11.85 9.62 -4.72
C ASN A 174 -10.52 10.36 -4.93
N VAL A 175 -10.37 11.05 -6.07
CA VAL A 175 -9.14 11.77 -6.42
C VAL A 175 -8.78 12.84 -5.39
N SER A 176 -9.76 13.62 -4.89
CA SER A 176 -9.50 14.66 -3.90
C SER A 176 -9.02 14.10 -2.56
N ALA A 177 -9.58 12.96 -2.12
CA ALA A 177 -9.08 12.24 -0.96
C ALA A 177 -7.65 11.71 -1.21
N ALA A 178 -7.39 11.17 -2.39
CA ALA A 178 -6.08 10.66 -2.79
C ALA A 178 -4.99 11.73 -2.70
N GLU A 179 -5.28 12.98 -3.09
CA GLU A 179 -4.37 14.13 -3.01
C GLU A 179 -3.91 14.45 -1.58
N LYS A 180 -4.68 14.06 -0.56
CA LYS A 180 -4.32 14.21 0.85
C LYS A 180 -3.60 12.98 1.41
N LEU A 181 -3.90 11.80 0.89
CA LEU A 181 -3.40 10.53 1.38
C LEU A 181 -2.01 10.18 0.82
N PHE A 182 -1.74 10.42 -0.48
CA PHE A 182 -0.44 10.08 -1.06
C PHE A 182 0.74 10.80 -0.40
N PRO A 183 0.70 12.12 -0.14
CA PRO A 183 1.82 12.81 0.53
C PRO A 183 2.11 12.31 1.95
N ALA A 184 1.08 11.88 2.67
CA ALA A 184 1.16 11.50 4.07
C ALA A 184 1.64 10.05 4.32
N CYS A 185 1.65 9.21 3.30
CA CYS A 185 1.93 7.79 3.43
C CYS A 185 3.38 7.51 3.82
N ASP A 186 3.58 6.62 4.79
CA ASP A 186 4.89 6.06 5.13
C ASP A 186 5.09 4.71 4.42
N ILE A 187 4.14 3.78 4.56
CA ILE A 187 4.17 2.46 3.95
C ILE A 187 3.01 2.32 2.96
N SER A 188 3.35 2.06 1.70
CA SER A 188 2.41 1.89 0.60
C SER A 188 2.12 0.41 0.37
N GLU A 189 0.88 -0.01 0.61
CA GLU A 189 0.41 -1.39 0.47
C GLU A 189 0.09 -1.73 -0.98
N GLN A 190 0.96 -2.53 -1.62
CA GLN A 190 0.86 -2.96 -3.01
C GLN A 190 0.94 -4.48 -3.11
N ILE A 191 -0.01 -5.13 -2.42
CA ILE A 191 0.02 -6.55 -2.04
C ILE A 191 -0.89 -7.45 -2.90
N SER A 192 -1.14 -7.07 -4.15
CA SER A 192 -1.87 -7.94 -5.09
C SER A 192 -1.21 -9.32 -5.19
N LEU A 193 -2.01 -10.34 -5.50
CA LEU A 193 -1.43 -11.64 -5.81
C LEU A 193 -0.58 -11.50 -7.09
N ALA A 194 0.64 -12.01 -7.07
CA ALA A 194 1.53 -11.97 -8.22
C ALA A 194 0.84 -12.54 -9.45
N SER A 195 1.09 -11.98 -10.62
CA SER A 195 0.44 -12.25 -11.92
C SER A 195 -0.96 -11.64 -12.13
N LYS A 196 -1.52 -10.87 -11.18
CA LYS A 196 -2.90 -10.35 -11.30
C LYS A 196 -2.99 -8.85 -11.58
N GLU A 197 -2.07 -8.04 -11.08
CA GLU A 197 -2.05 -6.59 -11.37
C GLU A 197 -1.23 -6.31 -12.62
N ALA A 198 -1.85 -5.78 -13.67
CA ALA A 198 -1.15 -5.53 -14.93
C ALA A 198 -0.04 -4.46 -14.80
N SER A 199 -0.29 -3.41 -14.03
CA SER A 199 0.68 -2.33 -13.76
C SER A 199 0.37 -1.65 -12.43
N GLY A 200 -0.83 -1.09 -12.27
CA GLY A 200 -1.16 -0.18 -11.20
C GLY A 200 -0.65 1.24 -11.49
N THR A 201 -1.11 2.19 -10.69
CA THR A 201 -0.62 3.59 -10.71
C THR A 201 -0.54 4.17 -9.30
N GLY A 202 -1.20 3.56 -8.32
CA GLY A 202 -1.14 3.98 -6.92
C GLY A 202 0.27 3.87 -6.36
N ASN A 203 0.96 2.76 -6.64
CA ASN A 203 2.34 2.52 -6.27
C ASN A 203 3.28 3.65 -6.73
N MET A 204 3.14 4.12 -7.98
CA MET A 204 3.94 5.21 -8.54
C MET A 204 3.70 6.55 -7.83
N LYS A 205 2.43 6.84 -7.48
CA LYS A 205 2.04 8.08 -6.78
C LYS A 205 2.59 8.10 -5.35
N PHE A 206 2.52 6.99 -4.66
CA PHE A 206 3.11 6.82 -3.35
C PHE A 206 4.63 6.97 -3.38
N MET A 207 5.30 6.27 -4.31
CA MET A 207 6.74 6.36 -4.52
C MET A 207 7.20 7.80 -4.76
N LEU A 208 6.50 8.53 -5.64
CA LEU A 208 6.79 9.93 -5.96
C LEU A 208 6.67 10.86 -4.75
N ASN A 209 5.86 10.50 -3.76
CA ASN A 209 5.67 11.23 -2.51
C ASN A 209 6.51 10.65 -1.34
N GLY A 210 7.47 9.78 -1.63
CA GLY A 210 8.41 9.25 -0.66
C GLY A 210 7.86 8.17 0.26
N ALA A 211 6.75 7.52 -0.08
CA ALA A 211 6.33 6.32 0.61
C ALA A 211 7.20 5.13 0.19
N VAL A 212 7.47 4.22 1.12
CA VAL A 212 8.17 2.98 0.83
C VAL A 212 7.16 1.89 0.53
N THR A 213 7.34 1.19 -0.59
CA THR A 213 6.42 0.13 -1.01
C THR A 213 6.67 -1.14 -0.20
N LEU A 214 5.59 -1.71 0.34
CA LEU A 214 5.48 -3.10 0.77
C LEU A 214 4.58 -3.82 -0.23
N GLY A 215 5.11 -4.80 -0.93
CA GLY A 215 4.36 -5.42 -2.02
C GLY A 215 4.90 -6.75 -2.50
N THR A 216 4.23 -7.28 -3.51
CA THR A 216 4.64 -8.48 -4.24
C THR A 216 5.34 -8.08 -5.54
N MET A 217 6.05 -9.03 -6.16
CA MET A 217 6.64 -8.84 -7.50
C MET A 217 5.54 -8.95 -8.56
N ASP A 218 4.69 -7.91 -8.63
CA ASP A 218 3.52 -7.83 -9.49
C ASP A 218 3.31 -6.41 -10.00
N GLY A 219 2.82 -6.28 -11.24
CA GLY A 219 2.61 -4.99 -11.87
C GLY A 219 3.86 -4.11 -11.85
N ALA A 220 3.71 -2.81 -11.68
CA ALA A 220 4.82 -1.87 -11.65
C ALA A 220 5.72 -1.98 -10.39
N ASN A 221 5.39 -2.83 -9.41
CA ASN A 221 6.30 -3.10 -8.30
C ASN A 221 7.61 -3.74 -8.80
N VAL A 222 7.56 -4.47 -9.93
CA VAL A 222 8.75 -5.06 -10.57
C VAL A 222 9.71 -3.95 -10.95
N GLU A 223 9.26 -2.96 -11.72
CA GLU A 223 10.09 -1.83 -12.14
C GLU A 223 10.50 -0.96 -10.95
N ILE A 224 9.61 -0.76 -9.96
CA ILE A 224 9.98 -0.04 -8.74
C ILE A 224 11.15 -0.75 -8.05
N SER A 225 11.07 -2.08 -7.88
CA SER A 225 12.12 -2.88 -7.23
C SER A 225 13.46 -2.77 -7.97
N GLU A 226 13.43 -2.85 -9.29
CA GLU A 226 14.62 -2.70 -10.13
C GLU A 226 15.24 -1.30 -10.02
N LEU A 227 14.41 -0.25 -9.99
CA LEU A 227 14.86 1.13 -9.94
C LEU A 227 15.45 1.53 -8.58
N VAL A 228 14.80 1.13 -7.49
CA VAL A 228 15.21 1.57 -6.15
C VAL A 228 16.19 0.62 -5.46
N GLY A 229 16.23 -0.63 -5.91
CA GLY A 229 17.02 -1.68 -5.27
C GLY A 229 16.37 -2.23 -4.00
N LYS A 230 16.76 -3.46 -3.63
CA LYS A 230 16.14 -4.25 -2.53
C LYS A 230 16.14 -3.58 -1.16
N ASP A 231 17.05 -2.65 -0.93
CA ASP A 231 17.17 -1.96 0.36
C ASP A 231 16.12 -0.84 0.54
N ASN A 232 15.41 -0.47 -0.53
CA ASN A 232 14.48 0.66 -0.54
C ASN A 232 13.03 0.26 -0.85
N ILE A 233 12.74 -1.03 -0.78
CA ILE A 233 11.41 -1.64 -0.99
C ILE A 233 11.32 -2.90 -0.14
N TYR A 234 10.12 -3.31 0.24
CA TYR A 234 9.86 -4.56 0.96
C TYR A 234 9.05 -5.48 0.06
N ILE A 235 9.64 -6.62 -0.33
CA ILE A 235 9.01 -7.62 -1.21
C ILE A 235 8.76 -8.89 -0.44
N PHE A 236 7.57 -9.48 -0.65
CA PHE A 236 7.14 -10.75 -0.08
C PHE A 236 6.32 -11.56 -1.07
N GLY A 237 6.04 -12.79 -0.70
CA GLY A 237 5.10 -13.69 -1.38
C GLY A 237 5.69 -14.43 -2.58
N GLU A 238 4.89 -15.32 -3.11
CA GLU A 238 5.29 -16.17 -4.23
C GLU A 238 5.49 -15.39 -5.53
N SER A 239 6.35 -15.91 -6.40
CA SER A 239 6.57 -15.33 -7.73
C SER A 239 5.39 -15.57 -8.65
N SER A 240 5.29 -14.76 -9.72
CA SER A 240 4.23 -14.92 -10.73
C SER A 240 4.23 -16.31 -11.37
N GLU A 241 5.41 -16.89 -11.60
CA GLU A 241 5.57 -18.23 -12.16
C GLU A 241 5.00 -19.29 -11.23
N LYS A 242 5.27 -19.16 -9.93
CA LYS A 242 4.75 -20.10 -8.91
C LYS A 242 3.23 -19.99 -8.77
N VAL A 243 2.69 -18.78 -8.75
CA VAL A 243 1.24 -18.57 -8.70
C VAL A 243 0.56 -19.18 -9.93
N ILE A 244 1.12 -18.99 -11.12
CA ILE A 244 0.60 -19.59 -12.35
C ILE A 244 0.66 -21.12 -12.27
N GLU A 245 1.79 -21.67 -11.80
CA GLU A 245 1.96 -23.10 -11.60
C GLU A 245 0.90 -23.70 -10.67
N HIS A 246 0.58 -23.02 -9.54
CA HIS A 246 -0.49 -23.43 -8.63
C HIS A 246 -1.88 -23.46 -9.31
N TYR A 247 -2.18 -22.46 -10.15
CA TYR A 247 -3.44 -22.47 -10.90
C TYR A 247 -3.49 -23.59 -11.96
N GLU A 248 -2.39 -23.83 -12.65
CA GLU A 248 -2.32 -24.89 -13.69
C GLU A 248 -2.42 -26.29 -13.08
N LYS A 249 -1.76 -26.52 -11.95
CA LYS A 249 -1.78 -27.82 -11.25
C LYS A 249 -3.02 -28.00 -10.37
N ALA A 250 -3.71 -26.93 -10.03
CA ALA A 250 -4.82 -26.92 -9.05
C ALA A 250 -4.42 -27.56 -7.71
N ASP A 251 -3.17 -27.31 -7.25
CA ASP A 251 -2.59 -27.96 -6.07
C ASP A 251 -2.65 -27.07 -4.80
N TYR A 252 -3.15 -25.83 -4.91
CA TYR A 252 -3.38 -24.98 -3.76
C TYR A 252 -4.66 -25.39 -3.00
N CYS A 253 -4.53 -25.64 -1.70
CA CYS A 253 -5.63 -25.93 -0.80
C CYS A 253 -5.56 -25.04 0.44
N SER A 254 -6.41 -24.02 0.51
CA SER A 254 -6.44 -23.09 1.65
C SER A 254 -6.75 -23.77 2.98
N ARG A 255 -7.60 -24.81 2.96
CA ARG A 255 -7.96 -25.59 4.15
C ARG A 255 -6.75 -26.27 4.77
N ASP A 256 -5.84 -26.82 3.97
CA ASP A 256 -4.65 -27.48 4.49
C ASP A 256 -3.73 -26.50 5.22
N ILE A 257 -3.58 -25.27 4.69
CA ILE A 257 -2.81 -24.21 5.36
C ILE A 257 -3.52 -23.80 6.67
N TYR A 258 -4.83 -23.54 6.59
CA TYR A 258 -5.63 -23.15 7.74
C TYR A 258 -5.57 -24.20 8.87
N GLU A 259 -5.63 -25.49 8.55
CA GLU A 259 -5.62 -26.56 9.58
C GLU A 259 -4.23 -26.79 10.18
N ASN A 260 -3.16 -26.57 9.42
CA ASN A 260 -1.79 -26.88 9.81
C ASN A 260 -0.99 -25.69 10.36
N ASP A 261 -1.47 -24.46 10.18
CA ASP A 261 -0.82 -23.26 10.73
C ASP A 261 -1.67 -22.65 11.84
N LYS A 262 -1.17 -22.75 13.07
CA LYS A 262 -1.87 -22.25 14.26
C LYS A 262 -2.16 -20.75 14.19
N ARG A 263 -1.20 -19.93 13.72
CA ARG A 263 -1.34 -18.47 13.64
C ARG A 263 -2.40 -18.09 12.60
N ILE A 264 -2.34 -18.71 11.44
CA ILE A 264 -3.33 -18.48 10.38
C ILE A 264 -4.71 -18.87 10.87
N LYS A 265 -4.83 -20.04 11.50
CA LYS A 265 -6.09 -20.50 12.07
C LYS A 265 -6.66 -19.53 13.10
N GLU A 266 -5.85 -19.08 14.04
CA GLU A 266 -6.27 -18.13 15.07
C GLU A 266 -6.75 -16.80 14.45
N CYS A 267 -6.06 -16.28 13.43
CA CYS A 267 -6.45 -15.05 12.75
C CYS A 267 -7.74 -15.20 11.94
N VAL A 268 -7.89 -16.32 11.22
CA VAL A 268 -9.09 -16.59 10.41
C VAL A 268 -10.30 -16.85 11.32
N ASP A 269 -10.16 -17.66 12.38
CA ASP A 269 -11.23 -17.95 13.33
C ASP A 269 -11.66 -16.70 14.11
N PHE A 270 -10.75 -15.74 14.31
CA PHE A 270 -11.08 -14.47 14.97
C PHE A 270 -12.15 -13.68 14.21
N ILE A 271 -12.24 -13.79 12.88
CA ILE A 271 -13.29 -13.15 12.07
C ILE A 271 -14.69 -13.50 12.56
N VAL A 272 -14.88 -14.72 13.04
CA VAL A 272 -16.16 -15.24 13.55
C VAL A 272 -16.17 -15.42 15.07
N SER A 273 -15.26 -14.76 15.80
CA SER A 273 -15.26 -14.76 17.27
C SER A 273 -16.48 -14.05 17.83
N GLU A 274 -16.84 -14.37 19.08
CA GLU A 274 -17.97 -13.71 19.76
C GLU A 274 -17.86 -12.18 19.74
N LYS A 275 -16.63 -11.63 19.90
CA LYS A 275 -16.39 -10.18 19.85
C LYS A 275 -16.72 -9.59 18.49
N MET A 276 -16.28 -10.23 17.42
CA MET A 276 -16.52 -9.77 16.05
C MET A 276 -18.00 -9.91 15.68
N LEU A 277 -18.63 -11.04 16.04
CA LEU A 277 -20.06 -11.27 15.78
C LEU A 277 -21.00 -10.38 16.61
N ALA A 278 -20.53 -9.85 17.73
CA ALA A 278 -21.27 -8.87 18.53
C ALA A 278 -21.27 -7.46 17.90
N LEU A 279 -20.25 -7.13 17.12
CA LEU A 279 -20.09 -5.81 16.49
C LEU A 279 -20.55 -5.80 15.04
N GLY A 280 -20.28 -6.89 14.31
CA GLY A 280 -20.52 -6.99 12.88
C GLY A 280 -21.71 -7.86 12.50
N HIS A 281 -22.08 -7.78 11.23
CA HIS A 281 -23.11 -8.64 10.65
C HIS A 281 -22.61 -10.07 10.51
N LYS A 282 -23.23 -10.99 11.24
CA LYS A 282 -22.86 -12.41 11.27
C LYS A 282 -22.71 -13.03 9.89
N GLU A 283 -23.72 -12.89 9.04
CA GLU A 283 -23.73 -13.51 7.71
C GLU A 283 -22.56 -13.07 6.83
N ASN A 284 -22.15 -11.79 6.92
CA ASN A 284 -21.03 -11.25 6.16
C ASN A 284 -19.70 -11.85 6.66
N LEU A 285 -19.51 -11.89 7.96
CA LEU A 285 -18.28 -12.42 8.57
C LEU A 285 -18.16 -13.93 8.38
N GLU A 286 -19.23 -14.70 8.57
CA GLU A 286 -19.25 -16.15 8.32
C GLU A 286 -19.00 -16.50 6.87
N ARG A 287 -19.57 -15.73 5.92
CA ARG A 287 -19.32 -15.95 4.48
C ARG A 287 -17.87 -15.70 4.11
N LEU A 288 -17.27 -14.61 4.62
CA LEU A 288 -15.86 -14.30 4.37
C LEU A 288 -14.94 -15.36 5.00
N HIS A 289 -15.21 -15.78 6.24
CA HIS A 289 -14.49 -16.87 6.88
C HIS A 289 -14.55 -18.15 6.03
N HIS A 290 -15.77 -18.54 5.61
CA HIS A 290 -15.95 -19.70 4.76
C HIS A 290 -15.18 -19.59 3.43
N GLU A 291 -15.19 -18.42 2.79
CA GLU A 291 -14.46 -18.17 1.54
C GLU A 291 -12.94 -18.35 1.72
N LEU A 292 -12.38 -17.80 2.80
CA LEU A 292 -10.95 -17.94 3.10
C LEU A 292 -10.56 -19.41 3.40
N VAL A 293 -11.39 -20.15 4.16
CA VAL A 293 -11.09 -21.54 4.53
C VAL A 293 -11.29 -22.52 3.37
N SER A 294 -12.32 -22.28 2.51
CA SER A 294 -12.74 -23.29 1.53
C SER A 294 -12.27 -23.04 0.10
N LYS A 295 -11.90 -21.80 -0.24
CA LYS A 295 -11.56 -21.43 -1.61
C LYS A 295 -10.28 -20.62 -1.72
N ASP A 296 -10.25 -19.45 -1.06
CA ASP A 296 -9.14 -18.48 -1.09
C ASP A 296 -8.47 -18.36 -2.47
N TRP A 297 -9.26 -18.04 -3.49
CA TRP A 297 -8.85 -17.98 -4.91
C TRP A 297 -7.60 -17.16 -5.18
N PHE A 298 -7.27 -16.24 -4.28
CA PHE A 298 -6.12 -15.35 -4.41
C PHE A 298 -5.02 -15.64 -3.40
N MET A 299 -4.96 -16.89 -2.91
CA MET A 299 -3.84 -17.43 -2.13
C MET A 299 -3.42 -16.51 -0.97
N THR A 300 -4.42 -15.95 -0.28
CA THR A 300 -4.21 -15.05 0.85
C THR A 300 -3.47 -15.74 1.97
N LEU A 301 -3.86 -16.98 2.28
CA LEU A 301 -3.27 -17.75 3.38
C LEU A 301 -1.86 -18.25 3.05
N LEU A 302 -1.57 -18.50 1.77
CA LEU A 302 -0.24 -18.94 1.33
C LEU A 302 0.84 -17.90 1.67
N ASP A 303 0.57 -16.63 1.34
CA ASP A 303 1.53 -15.54 1.51
C ASP A 303 1.47 -14.89 2.91
N PHE A 304 0.56 -15.32 3.80
CA PHE A 304 0.28 -14.59 5.05
C PHE A 304 1.52 -14.45 5.96
N ASN A 305 2.23 -15.54 6.22
CA ASN A 305 3.36 -15.49 7.15
C ASN A 305 4.53 -14.66 6.60
N ASP A 306 4.82 -14.77 5.30
CA ASP A 306 5.86 -13.96 4.66
C ASP A 306 5.48 -12.47 4.66
N TYR A 307 4.21 -12.16 4.39
CA TYR A 307 3.69 -10.79 4.52
C TYR A 307 3.85 -10.23 5.92
N VAL A 308 3.49 -11.01 6.96
CA VAL A 308 3.62 -10.57 8.35
C VAL A 308 5.08 -10.30 8.69
N GLU A 309 5.99 -11.21 8.34
CA GLU A 309 7.43 -11.05 8.60
C GLU A 309 7.97 -9.78 7.93
N LYS A 310 7.65 -9.60 6.65
CA LYS A 310 8.13 -8.46 5.87
C LYS A 310 7.55 -7.14 6.34
N LYS A 311 6.28 -7.11 6.74
CA LYS A 311 5.64 -5.93 7.30
C LYS A 311 6.18 -5.57 8.67
N ASP A 312 6.41 -6.55 9.54
CA ASP A 312 7.05 -6.34 10.84
C ASP A 312 8.47 -5.78 10.68
N GLN A 313 9.22 -6.25 9.68
CA GLN A 313 10.52 -5.68 9.33
C GLN A 313 10.39 -4.20 8.93
N ALA A 314 9.45 -3.86 8.06
CA ALA A 314 9.24 -2.48 7.62
C ALA A 314 8.88 -1.54 8.78
N LEU A 315 8.01 -2.01 9.68
CA LEU A 315 7.63 -1.25 10.89
C LEU A 315 8.81 -1.07 11.85
N ALA A 316 9.66 -2.08 12.00
CA ALA A 316 10.87 -1.99 12.83
C ALA A 316 11.91 -1.03 12.24
N ASP A 317 12.16 -1.13 10.93
CA ASP A 317 13.11 -0.26 10.21
C ASP A 317 12.70 1.22 10.25
N TYR A 318 11.40 1.51 10.38
CA TYR A 318 10.89 2.89 10.50
C TYR A 318 11.48 3.63 11.71
N ALA A 319 11.87 2.94 12.77
CA ALA A 319 12.46 3.53 13.96
C ALA A 319 13.82 4.22 13.68
N ASP A 320 14.61 3.71 12.73
CA ASP A 320 15.79 4.42 12.22
C ASP A 320 15.35 5.49 11.21
N ARG A 321 15.02 6.67 11.74
CA ARG A 321 14.49 7.79 10.96
C ARG A 321 15.43 8.26 9.84
N LYS A 322 16.74 8.19 10.08
CA LYS A 322 17.75 8.58 9.08
C LYS A 322 17.78 7.60 7.91
N THR A 323 17.83 6.31 8.21
CA THR A 323 17.76 5.26 7.16
C THR A 323 16.43 5.29 6.45
N TRP A 324 15.31 5.52 7.16
CA TRP A 324 14.00 5.67 6.53
C TRP A 324 13.95 6.87 5.55
N ALA A 325 14.50 8.02 5.95
CA ALA A 325 14.58 9.20 5.08
C ALA A 325 15.42 8.94 3.82
N LYS A 326 16.48 8.13 3.91
CA LYS A 326 17.25 7.69 2.72
C LYS A 326 16.38 6.87 1.78
N LYS A 327 15.59 5.91 2.31
CA LYS A 327 14.64 5.13 1.50
C LYS A 327 13.63 6.07 0.81
N MET A 328 13.07 7.05 1.53
CA MET A 328 12.17 8.06 0.98
C MET A 328 12.81 8.81 -0.19
N LEU A 329 14.02 9.35 0.01
CA LEU A 329 14.74 10.11 -1.01
C LEU A 329 15.03 9.27 -2.26
N VAL A 330 15.47 8.03 -2.10
CA VAL A 330 15.73 7.11 -3.23
C VAL A 330 14.46 6.84 -4.01
N ASN A 331 13.34 6.59 -3.33
CA ASN A 331 12.05 6.38 -3.99
C ASN A 331 11.62 7.62 -4.79
N ILE A 332 11.68 8.82 -4.21
CA ILE A 332 11.36 10.07 -4.92
C ILE A 332 12.27 10.24 -6.14
N ALA A 333 13.57 10.08 -5.96
CA ALA A 333 14.55 10.27 -7.03
C ALA A 333 14.33 9.33 -8.23
N LYS A 334 13.94 8.11 -7.97
CA LYS A 334 13.72 7.09 -9.01
C LYS A 334 12.31 7.12 -9.60
N ALA A 335 11.38 7.87 -9.03
CA ALA A 335 10.00 7.95 -9.51
C ALA A 335 9.87 8.60 -10.90
N GLY A 336 10.89 9.31 -11.38
CA GLY A 336 10.90 9.98 -12.69
C GLY A 336 10.55 9.05 -13.86
N PHE A 337 10.94 7.79 -13.79
CA PHE A 337 10.59 6.77 -14.78
C PHE A 337 9.07 6.64 -14.98
N PHE A 338 8.27 6.86 -13.96
CA PHE A 338 6.81 6.70 -14.02
C PHE A 338 6.06 7.95 -14.51
N SER A 339 6.72 8.86 -15.20
CA SER A 339 6.04 9.97 -15.88
C SER A 339 5.10 9.45 -16.98
N SER A 340 3.89 10.02 -17.04
CA SER A 340 2.97 9.78 -18.16
C SER A 340 3.56 10.24 -19.50
N ASP A 341 4.45 11.23 -19.47
CA ASP A 341 5.10 11.73 -20.69
C ASP A 341 5.99 10.64 -21.30
N ARG A 342 6.78 9.91 -20.46
CA ARG A 342 7.54 8.73 -20.91
C ARG A 342 6.61 7.66 -21.51
N THR A 343 5.48 7.38 -20.88
CA THR A 343 4.53 6.36 -21.37
C THR A 343 3.98 6.73 -22.75
N ILE A 344 3.58 7.98 -22.93
CA ILE A 344 3.06 8.49 -24.22
C ILE A 344 4.16 8.49 -25.30
N GLU A 345 5.39 8.87 -24.94
CA GLU A 345 6.53 8.80 -25.84
C GLU A 345 6.81 7.37 -26.31
N GLN A 346 6.78 6.39 -25.42
CA GLN A 346 6.93 4.98 -25.77
C GLN A 346 5.80 4.48 -26.68
N TYR A 347 4.54 4.88 -26.43
CA TYR A 347 3.43 4.57 -27.34
C TYR A 347 3.67 5.19 -28.72
N ASN A 348 4.15 6.42 -28.77
CA ASN A 348 4.41 7.09 -30.03
C ASN A 348 5.54 6.41 -30.81
N ASN A 349 6.65 6.12 -30.14
CA ASN A 349 7.84 5.55 -30.78
C ASN A 349 7.59 4.12 -31.29
N ASP A 350 6.85 3.31 -30.52
CA ASP A 350 6.71 1.88 -30.80
C ASP A 350 5.42 1.53 -31.59
N ILE A 351 4.39 2.40 -31.55
CA ILE A 351 3.07 2.05 -32.07
C ILE A 351 2.50 3.13 -33.02
N TRP A 352 2.46 4.40 -32.58
CA TRP A 352 1.73 5.43 -33.34
C TRP A 352 2.54 6.12 -34.45
N HIS A 353 3.84 6.33 -34.22
CA HIS A 353 4.76 6.98 -35.13
C HIS A 353 4.28 8.38 -35.62
N LEU A 354 3.62 9.12 -34.71
CA LEU A 354 3.09 10.46 -35.00
C LEU A 354 4.17 11.52 -34.82
N THR A 355 4.10 12.55 -35.64
CA THR A 355 4.91 13.77 -35.45
C THR A 355 4.24 14.62 -34.35
N PRO A 356 4.92 14.94 -33.25
CA PRO A 356 4.37 15.82 -32.23
C PRO A 356 3.98 17.17 -32.80
N ALA A 357 2.81 17.68 -32.38
CA ALA A 357 2.44 19.07 -32.72
C ALA A 357 3.45 20.05 -32.08
N LYS A 358 3.81 21.09 -32.84
CA LYS A 358 4.70 22.17 -32.36
C LYS A 358 3.96 23.11 -31.42
#